data_8d742973731325a9c747fb96fabfc2c7
#
_entry.id   8d742973731325a9c747fb96fabfc2c7
#
_cell.length_a   1.000
_cell.length_b   1.000
_cell.length_c   1.000
_cell.angle_alpha   90.00
_cell.angle_beta   90.00
_cell.angle_gamma   90.00
#
_symmetry.space_group_name_H-M   'P 1'
#
loop_
_entity.id
_entity.type
_entity.pdbx_description
1 polymer ?
#
loop_
_entity_poly.entity_id
_entity_poly.type
_entity_poly.pdbx_seq_one_letter_code
_entity_poly.pdbx_strand_id
1 'polypeptide(L)'
;MKPVVFLGDSLSDLRAFPERARRDAGFQLDRVQRGFDPDDWKPMQTIGPGVREIRVRDATRVFRVIYIATFAEAVYVLHAFAKKTQRTSARDLTLAQLRLRALKRGGG
;
A
#
# COMPACT_ATOMS: atom_id res chain seq x y z
N MET A 1 -12.58 13.57 -4.18
CA MET A 1 -11.93 12.38 -3.57
C MET A 1 -11.26 11.58 -4.67
N LYS A 2 -10.02 11.18 -4.45
CA LYS A 2 -9.28 10.41 -5.45
C LYS A 2 -9.75 8.95 -5.45
N PRO A 3 -9.86 8.30 -6.60
CA PRO A 3 -10.09 6.85 -6.63
C PRO A 3 -8.83 6.10 -6.17
N VAL A 4 -9.02 4.86 -5.72
CA VAL A 4 -7.92 3.93 -5.46
C VAL A 4 -7.77 3.02 -6.66
N VAL A 5 -6.55 2.88 -7.16
CA VAL A 5 -6.20 1.95 -8.23
C VAL A 5 -5.22 0.93 -7.68
N PHE A 6 -5.55 -0.35 -7.77
CA PHE A 6 -4.71 -1.43 -7.28
C PHE A 6 -3.87 -1.99 -8.43
N LEU A 7 -2.55 -1.95 -8.27
CA LEU A 7 -1.63 -2.44 -9.30
C LEU A 7 -1.29 -3.91 -9.07
N GLY A 8 -1.13 -4.64 -10.17
CA GLY A 8 -0.83 -6.08 -10.12
C GLY A 8 -1.83 -6.83 -9.26
N ASP A 9 -1.35 -7.71 -8.40
CA ASP A 9 -2.19 -8.54 -7.53
C ASP A 9 -2.52 -7.89 -6.20
N SER A 10 -2.25 -6.58 -6.04
CA SER A 10 -2.38 -5.93 -4.73
C SER A 10 -3.80 -5.97 -4.17
N LEU A 11 -4.83 -5.91 -5.01
CA LEU A 11 -6.21 -6.01 -4.53
C LEU A 11 -6.54 -7.41 -4.02
N SER A 12 -6.18 -8.44 -4.77
CA SER A 12 -6.44 -9.82 -4.32
C SER A 12 -5.64 -10.14 -3.07
N ASP A 13 -4.42 -9.62 -2.95
CA ASP A 13 -3.60 -9.80 -1.76
C ASP A 13 -4.22 -9.10 -0.55
N LEU A 14 -4.74 -7.89 -0.73
CA LEU A 14 -5.41 -7.17 0.34
C LEU A 14 -6.70 -7.89 0.76
N ARG A 15 -7.45 -8.39 -0.21
CA ARG A 15 -8.68 -9.14 0.07
C ARG A 15 -8.44 -10.43 0.85
N ALA A 16 -7.22 -10.97 0.77
CA ALA A 16 -6.83 -12.17 1.52
C ALA A 16 -6.47 -11.88 2.98
N PHE A 17 -6.40 -10.61 3.37
CA PHE A 17 -6.19 -10.27 4.79
C PHE A 17 -7.37 -10.78 5.63
N PRO A 18 -7.13 -11.14 6.90
CA PRO A 18 -8.24 -11.40 7.83
C PRO A 18 -9.19 -10.21 7.88
N GLU A 19 -10.45 -10.48 8.17
CA GLU A 19 -11.53 -9.48 8.07
C GLU A 19 -11.19 -8.18 8.78
N ARG A 20 -10.68 -8.24 10.01
CA ARG A 20 -10.36 -7.03 10.77
C ARG A 20 -9.28 -6.19 10.11
N ALA A 21 -8.19 -6.84 9.67
CA ALA A 21 -7.11 -6.15 8.99
C ALA A 21 -7.58 -5.59 7.64
N ARG A 22 -8.40 -6.36 6.92
CA ARG A 22 -8.95 -5.91 5.63
C ARG A 22 -9.83 -4.68 5.79
N ARG A 23 -10.70 -4.67 6.79
CA ARG A 23 -11.56 -3.51 7.07
C ARG A 23 -10.74 -2.28 7.43
N ASP A 24 -9.74 -2.45 8.28
CA ASP A 24 -8.88 -1.34 8.67
C ASP A 24 -8.09 -0.82 7.49
N ALA A 25 -7.55 -1.70 6.65
CA ALA A 25 -6.85 -1.27 5.43
C ALA A 25 -7.75 -0.44 4.53
N GLY A 26 -9.00 -0.86 4.35
CA GLY A 26 -9.99 -0.11 3.58
C GLY A 26 -10.28 1.26 4.19
N PHE A 27 -10.43 1.32 5.50
CA PHE A 27 -10.64 2.57 6.21
C PHE A 27 -9.44 3.52 6.04
N GLN A 28 -8.23 3.02 6.16
CA GLN A 28 -7.03 3.83 6.01
C GLN A 28 -6.87 4.36 4.58
N LEU A 29 -7.18 3.52 3.58
CA LEU A 29 -7.16 3.96 2.18
C LEU A 29 -8.23 5.04 1.92
N ASP A 30 -9.40 4.91 2.53
CA ASP A 30 -10.44 5.95 2.43
C ASP A 30 -9.93 7.29 2.97
N ARG A 31 -9.22 7.29 4.10
CA ARG A 31 -8.60 8.50 4.63
C ARG A 31 -7.64 9.13 3.64
N VAL A 32 -6.78 8.32 3.01
CA VAL A 32 -5.83 8.79 2.01
C VAL A 32 -6.56 9.40 0.82
N GLN A 33 -7.65 8.77 0.37
CA GLN A 33 -8.45 9.30 -0.74
C GLN A 33 -9.01 10.70 -0.43
N ARG A 34 -9.30 10.95 0.83
CA ARG A 34 -9.83 12.24 1.30
C ARG A 34 -8.75 13.27 1.61
N GLY A 35 -7.48 12.93 1.41
CA GLY A 35 -6.35 13.83 1.63
C GLY A 35 -5.78 13.80 3.04
N PHE A 36 -6.16 12.82 3.85
CA PHE A 36 -5.64 12.66 5.21
C PHE A 36 -4.53 11.62 5.24
N ASP A 37 -3.68 11.70 6.26
CA ASP A 37 -2.68 10.66 6.49
C ASP A 37 -3.33 9.43 7.12
N PRO A 38 -2.82 8.23 6.86
CA PRO A 38 -3.22 7.04 7.61
C PRO A 38 -2.83 7.16 9.08
N ASP A 39 -3.45 6.36 9.94
CA ASP A 39 -3.16 6.39 11.37
C ASP A 39 -1.74 5.92 11.71
N ASP A 40 -1.28 4.87 11.04
CA ASP A 40 0.07 4.30 11.28
C ASP A 40 0.74 4.06 9.92
N TRP A 41 1.76 4.85 9.63
CA TRP A 41 2.45 4.77 8.35
C TRP A 41 3.90 5.21 8.48
N LYS A 42 4.69 4.84 7.48
CA LYS A 42 6.06 5.36 7.36
C LYS A 42 6.41 5.59 5.89
N PRO A 43 7.35 6.49 5.62
CA PRO A 43 7.84 6.67 4.25
C PRO A 43 8.68 5.46 3.83
N MET A 44 8.63 5.13 2.54
CA MET A 44 9.38 4.04 1.95
C MET A 44 10.26 4.58 0.82
N GLN A 45 11.28 5.37 1.20
CA GLN A 45 12.17 6.04 0.25
C GLN A 45 12.92 5.08 -0.64
N THR A 46 13.22 3.88 -0.15
CA THR A 46 13.91 2.85 -0.94
C THR A 46 13.08 2.39 -2.13
N ILE A 47 11.76 2.55 -2.07
CA ILE A 47 10.89 2.24 -3.21
C ILE A 47 10.82 3.43 -4.14
N GLY A 48 10.61 4.62 -3.59
CA GLY A 48 10.60 5.84 -4.37
C GLY A 48 10.07 7.02 -3.57
N PRO A 49 10.32 8.27 -4.05
CA PRO A 49 9.79 9.46 -3.40
C PRO A 49 8.26 9.43 -3.33
N GLY A 50 7.71 9.79 -2.19
CA GLY A 50 6.26 9.83 -1.99
C GLY A 50 5.61 8.48 -1.69
N VAL A 51 6.35 7.39 -1.75
CA VAL A 51 5.83 6.07 -1.40
C VAL A 51 5.74 5.94 0.11
N ARG A 52 4.63 5.38 0.57
CA ARG A 52 4.36 5.18 2.00
C ARG A 52 3.87 3.77 2.24
N GLU A 53 4.07 3.30 3.46
CA GLU A 53 3.60 2.00 3.92
C GLU A 53 2.60 2.23 5.05
N ILE A 54 1.37 1.78 4.87
CA ILE A 54 0.36 1.73 5.93
C ILE A 54 0.55 0.43 6.69
N ARG A 55 0.48 0.50 8.02
CA ARG A 55 0.50 -0.68 8.88
C ARG A 55 -0.87 -0.87 9.51
N VAL A 56 -1.43 -2.06 9.37
CA VAL A 56 -2.68 -2.44 10.03
C VAL A 56 -2.46 -3.74 10.79
N ARG A 57 -3.26 -3.96 11.82
CA ARG A 57 -3.05 -5.09 12.73
C ARG A 57 -4.33 -5.88 12.92
N ASP A 58 -4.19 -7.20 13.09
CA ASP A 58 -5.20 -7.99 13.76
C ASP A 58 -4.64 -8.41 15.13
N ALA A 59 -5.26 -9.41 15.77
CA ALA A 59 -4.86 -9.83 17.11
C ALA A 59 -3.43 -10.36 17.18
N THR A 60 -2.90 -10.92 16.10
CA THR A 60 -1.64 -11.69 16.11
C THR A 60 -0.61 -11.23 15.12
N ARG A 61 -1.01 -10.46 14.08
CA ARG A 61 -0.09 -10.14 12.98
C ARG A 61 -0.21 -8.70 12.56
N VAL A 62 0.84 -8.23 11.87
CA VAL A 62 0.87 -6.92 11.23
C VAL A 62 0.80 -7.13 9.71
N PHE A 63 -0.04 -6.32 9.06
CA PHE A 63 -0.20 -6.32 7.61
C PHE A 63 0.21 -4.96 7.09
N ARG A 64 0.73 -4.92 5.88
CA ARG A 64 1.24 -3.70 5.27
C ARG A 64 0.62 -3.46 3.91
N VAL A 65 0.33 -2.18 3.64
CA VAL A 65 -0.15 -1.74 2.32
C VAL A 65 0.78 -0.62 1.85
N ILE A 66 1.44 -0.84 0.73
CA ILE A 66 2.36 0.13 0.14
C ILE A 66 1.62 0.90 -0.94
N TYR A 67 1.63 2.22 -0.85
CA TYR A 67 0.88 3.08 -1.75
C TYR A 67 1.65 4.35 -2.09
N ILE A 68 1.20 5.04 -3.14
CA ILE A 68 1.65 6.39 -3.47
C ILE A 68 0.42 7.22 -3.79
N ALA A 69 0.36 8.44 -3.25
CA ALA A 69 -0.78 9.34 -3.40
C ALA A 69 -0.39 10.71 -3.96
N THR A 70 0.81 10.81 -4.52
CA THR A 70 1.31 12.08 -5.07
C THR A 70 0.78 12.38 -6.47
N PHE A 71 0.17 11.40 -7.15
CA PHE A 71 -0.46 11.63 -8.44
C PHE A 71 -1.81 12.32 -8.24
N ALA A 72 -2.11 13.30 -9.09
CA ALA A 72 -3.36 14.04 -8.96
C ALA A 72 -4.60 13.18 -9.22
N GLU A 73 -4.48 12.19 -10.10
CA GLU A 73 -5.62 11.41 -10.58
C GLU A 73 -6.06 10.27 -9.66
N ALA A 74 -5.17 9.72 -8.83
CA ALA A 74 -5.50 8.52 -8.06
C ALA A 74 -4.52 8.26 -6.91
N VAL A 75 -4.97 7.43 -5.96
CA VAL A 75 -4.11 6.76 -4.99
C VAL A 75 -3.79 5.38 -5.58
N TYR A 76 -2.51 5.09 -5.77
CA TYR A 76 -2.08 3.82 -6.34
C TYR A 76 -1.56 2.89 -5.25
N VAL A 77 -2.15 1.72 -5.12
CA VAL A 77 -1.66 0.69 -4.21
C VAL A 77 -0.68 -0.19 -4.98
N LEU A 78 0.56 -0.22 -4.52
CA LEU A 78 1.65 -0.93 -5.17
C LEU A 78 1.75 -2.38 -4.71
N HIS A 79 1.46 -2.64 -3.44
CA HIS A 79 1.64 -3.97 -2.87
C HIS A 79 0.90 -4.07 -1.53
N ALA A 80 0.45 -5.28 -1.19
CA ALA A 80 -0.19 -5.56 0.10
C ALA A 80 0.28 -6.94 0.57
N PHE A 81 0.68 -7.06 1.83
CA PHE A 81 1.27 -8.31 2.32
C PHE A 81 1.22 -8.41 3.83
N ALA A 82 1.32 -9.65 4.35
CA ALA A 82 1.48 -9.90 5.78
C ALA A 82 2.96 -9.70 6.14
N LYS A 83 3.22 -8.93 7.19
CA LYS A 83 4.58 -8.70 7.66
C LYS A 83 5.10 -9.94 8.36
N LYS A 84 6.25 -10.45 7.94
CA LYS A 84 6.90 -11.61 8.54
C LYS A 84 8.12 -11.24 9.37
N THR A 85 8.72 -10.08 9.13
CA THR A 85 9.93 -9.61 9.81
C THR A 85 9.81 -8.13 10.08
N GLN A 86 10.76 -7.56 10.85
CA GLN A 86 10.79 -6.12 11.11
C GLN A 86 10.97 -5.30 9.85
N ARG A 87 11.75 -5.81 8.90
CA ARG A 87 12.00 -5.15 7.64
C ARG A 87 11.06 -5.67 6.56
N THR A 88 10.73 -4.82 5.61
CA THR A 88 10.11 -5.26 4.37
C THR A 88 11.11 -6.12 3.61
N SER A 89 10.70 -7.32 3.21
CA SER A 89 11.59 -8.25 2.53
C SER A 89 12.05 -7.70 1.17
N ALA A 90 13.21 -8.19 0.71
CA ALA A 90 13.72 -7.80 -0.60
C ALA A 90 12.71 -8.10 -1.72
N ARG A 91 12.00 -9.22 -1.62
CA ARG A 91 10.98 -9.59 -2.60
C ARG A 91 9.85 -8.57 -2.63
N ASP A 92 9.35 -8.17 -1.47
CA ASP A 92 8.26 -7.20 -1.37
C ASP A 92 8.70 -5.83 -1.88
N LEU A 93 9.92 -5.40 -1.54
CA LEU A 93 10.48 -4.15 -2.05
C LEU A 93 10.60 -4.17 -3.57
N THR A 94 11.15 -5.25 -4.14
CA THR A 94 11.32 -5.38 -5.58
C THR A 94 9.98 -5.32 -6.30
N LEU A 95 8.98 -6.02 -5.78
CA LEU A 95 7.66 -6.04 -6.39
C LEU A 95 7.05 -4.65 -6.43
N ALA A 96 7.11 -3.91 -5.30
CA ALA A 96 6.61 -2.56 -5.23
C ALA A 96 7.37 -1.62 -6.18
N GLN A 97 8.70 -1.77 -6.25
CA GLN A 97 9.52 -0.97 -7.16
C GLN A 97 9.17 -1.21 -8.63
N LEU A 98 8.95 -2.47 -9.02
CA LEU A 98 8.58 -2.82 -10.38
C LEU A 98 7.23 -2.19 -10.75
N ARG A 99 6.27 -2.25 -9.85
CA ARG A 99 4.94 -1.69 -10.10
C ARG A 99 4.97 -0.17 -10.19
N LEU A 100 5.76 0.48 -9.34
CA LEU A 100 5.94 1.94 -9.42
C LEU A 100 6.58 2.34 -10.73
N ARG A 101 7.60 1.59 -11.16
CA ARG A 101 8.29 1.87 -12.41
C ARG A 101 7.36 1.73 -13.61
N ALA A 102 6.54 0.69 -13.62
CA ALA A 102 5.54 0.50 -14.66
C ALA A 102 4.52 1.63 -14.69
N LEU A 103 4.07 2.09 -13.52
CA LEU A 103 3.16 3.22 -13.42
C LEU A 103 3.78 4.49 -13.99
N LYS A 104 5.02 4.78 -13.67
CA LYS A 104 5.72 5.99 -14.15
C LYS A 104 5.94 5.98 -15.65
N ARG A 105 5.98 4.82 -16.28
CA ARG A 105 6.07 4.72 -17.75
C ARG A 105 4.73 4.98 -18.44
N GLY A 106 3.68 5.27 -17.67
CA GLY A 106 2.36 5.47 -18.24
C GLY A 106 1.62 4.19 -18.56
N GLY A 107 2.17 3.06 -18.14
CA GLY A 107 1.53 1.76 -18.33
C GLY A 107 0.59 1.39 -17.22
N GLY A 108 0.41 2.26 -16.28
CA GLY A 108 -0.36 2.09 -15.07
C GLY A 108 -1.75 1.59 -15.22
#